data_2c22080aa3f4ba3db2c5a47b57ab8770
#
_entry.id   2c22080aa3f4ba3db2c5a47b57ab8770
#
_cell.length_a   1.000
_cell.length_b   1.000
_cell.length_c   1.000
_cell.angle_alpha   90.00
_cell.angle_beta   90.00
_cell.angle_gamma   90.00
#
_symmetry.space_group_name_H-M   'P 1'
#
loop_
_entity.id
_entity.type
_entity.pdbx_description
1 polymer ?
#
loop_
_entity_poly.entity_id
_entity_poly.type
_entity_poly.pdbx_seq_one_letter_code
_entity_poly.pdbx_strand_id
1 'polypeptide(L)'
;MLNYLKNVLENIPSGWLSTTTHRLDIYDEKLAKTEFLEQFKLLYNKNIADTSALDNLPTAYDYIRLGHPLSCILEWAIAYLHDKKTENIISFSSQTIPVLAILRKNLLVHKNTQIVYSGNLPVMFDAEVIKQTYGYQFELKHVEKSSDILDFEGSTIFVSQDETISVNTINSNIDFFVNIYEQLGSVLVVNGVQNKHYISEIQHVRRRETIAMTPVNCYTALQALLKNSRFPISLSNLEINKKKVLDTITSITGSHTKPLVGSSGLSIQYAIMMGLIEYAQESHKEKSIKFIVPPNCYGGTNDQARRVAACNKSVEVIDLPVDGEHDMVQSIDVILAEIATQDAVPFIIAEIPTNPRVEVPDLQQLKAVLEKKRTTKEGMNAIDAVFILDQTFCPNVLFLGEGKVLSTVRTISYASGSKFPSGGRCTAGY
;
A
#
# COMPACT_ATOMS: atom_id res chain seq x y z
N MET A 1 -22.79 -22.92 6.84
CA MET A 1 -22.01 -21.69 6.85
C MET A 1 -22.77 -20.52 6.20
N LEU A 2 -23.23 -20.59 4.95
CA LEU A 2 -23.89 -19.47 4.26
C LEU A 2 -25.14 -18.92 4.96
N ASN A 3 -26.03 -19.80 5.50
CA ASN A 3 -27.19 -19.35 6.28
C ASN A 3 -26.80 -18.57 7.55
N TYR A 4 -25.74 -19.03 8.24
CA TYR A 4 -25.21 -18.31 9.39
C TYR A 4 -24.64 -16.95 8.98
N LEU A 5 -23.86 -16.92 7.90
CA LEU A 5 -23.30 -15.67 7.39
C LEU A 5 -24.38 -14.66 7.00
N LYS A 6 -25.51 -15.13 6.43
CA LYS A 6 -26.68 -14.27 6.16
C LYS A 6 -27.20 -13.61 7.45
N ASN A 7 -27.40 -14.40 8.50
CA ASN A 7 -27.86 -13.88 9.78
C ASN A 7 -26.85 -12.87 10.38
N VAL A 8 -25.56 -13.15 10.26
CA VAL A 8 -24.49 -12.21 10.68
C VAL A 8 -24.63 -10.88 9.94
N LEU A 9 -24.78 -10.89 8.61
CA LEU A 9 -24.86 -9.65 7.81
C LEU A 9 -26.12 -8.84 8.07
N GLU A 10 -27.21 -9.49 8.49
CA GLU A 10 -28.45 -8.82 8.90
C GLU A 10 -28.34 -8.15 10.28
N ASN A 11 -27.39 -8.58 11.12
CA ASN A 11 -27.23 -8.16 12.51
C ASN A 11 -25.88 -7.52 12.83
N ILE A 12 -25.08 -7.13 11.83
CA ILE A 12 -23.76 -6.52 12.09
C ILE A 12 -23.89 -5.26 12.94
N PRO A 13 -22.97 -5.04 13.90
CA PRO A 13 -22.88 -3.78 14.62
C PRO A 13 -22.68 -2.61 13.66
N SER A 14 -23.41 -1.52 13.85
CA SER A 14 -23.35 -0.35 12.95
C SER A 14 -21.93 0.25 12.85
N GLY A 15 -21.15 0.16 13.91
CA GLY A 15 -19.77 0.60 13.97
C GLY A 15 -18.82 -0.16 13.03
N TRP A 16 -19.14 -1.41 12.65
CA TRP A 16 -18.25 -2.21 11.81
C TRP A 16 -18.09 -1.66 10.39
N LEU A 17 -19.10 -0.99 9.84
CA LEU A 17 -19.04 -0.37 8.51
C LEU A 17 -18.18 0.91 8.47
N SER A 18 -18.01 1.55 9.62
CA SER A 18 -17.24 2.79 9.76
C SER A 18 -15.97 2.64 10.60
N THR A 19 -15.58 1.40 10.93
CA THR A 19 -14.39 1.15 11.76
C THR A 19 -13.13 1.65 11.09
N THR A 20 -12.44 2.56 11.76
CA THR A 20 -11.15 3.12 11.34
C THR A 20 -10.17 3.26 12.51
N THR A 21 -10.63 2.99 13.73
CA THR A 21 -9.87 3.15 14.96
C THR A 21 -8.82 2.04 15.13
N HIS A 22 -7.74 2.38 15.81
CA HIS A 22 -6.74 1.42 16.24
C HIS A 22 -7.13 0.84 17.61
N ARG A 23 -6.83 -0.41 17.81
CA ARG A 23 -6.89 -1.05 19.12
C ARG A 23 -5.56 -0.77 19.84
N LEU A 24 -5.62 -0.03 20.93
CA LEU A 24 -4.43 0.41 21.67
C LEU A 24 -3.98 -0.59 22.75
N ASP A 25 -4.82 -1.59 23.06
CA ASP A 25 -4.61 -2.60 24.09
C ASP A 25 -4.01 -3.91 23.57
N ILE A 26 -3.67 -3.99 22.28
CA ILE A 26 -3.01 -5.15 21.67
C ILE A 26 -1.49 -4.96 21.72
N TYR A 27 -0.82 -5.89 22.39
CA TYR A 27 0.64 -5.96 22.44
C TYR A 27 1.25 -6.94 21.44
N ASP A 28 0.44 -7.86 20.88
CA ASP A 28 0.85 -8.80 19.86
C ASP A 28 -0.13 -8.78 18.67
N GLU A 29 0.31 -8.17 17.57
CA GLU A 29 -0.47 -8.05 16.33
C GLU A 29 -0.94 -9.40 15.78
N LYS A 30 -0.17 -10.48 16.03
CA LYS A 30 -0.51 -11.81 15.52
C LYS A 30 -1.72 -12.41 16.21
N LEU A 31 -1.97 -12.02 17.46
CA LEU A 31 -3.10 -12.51 18.23
C LEU A 31 -4.42 -11.81 17.88
N ALA A 32 -4.38 -10.57 17.37
CA ALA A 32 -5.58 -9.78 17.11
C ALA A 32 -6.60 -10.51 16.22
N LYS A 33 -6.16 -10.98 15.04
CA LYS A 33 -7.03 -11.73 14.11
C LYS A 33 -7.43 -13.08 14.68
N THR A 34 -6.52 -13.76 15.34
CA THR A 34 -6.75 -15.09 15.93
C THR A 34 -7.79 -15.02 17.03
N GLU A 35 -7.65 -14.09 17.97
CA GLU A 35 -8.59 -13.89 19.08
C GLU A 35 -10.00 -13.59 18.59
N PHE A 36 -10.15 -12.65 17.65
CA PHE A 36 -11.44 -12.34 17.04
C PHE A 36 -12.07 -13.57 16.38
N LEU A 37 -11.30 -14.30 15.56
CA LEU A 37 -11.81 -15.44 14.81
C LEU A 37 -12.13 -16.65 15.69
N GLU A 38 -11.40 -16.88 16.77
CA GLU A 38 -11.73 -17.93 17.74
C GLU A 38 -13.09 -17.65 18.39
N GLN A 39 -13.31 -16.44 18.85
CA GLN A 39 -14.59 -16.04 19.45
C GLN A 39 -15.72 -16.06 18.41
N PHE A 40 -15.49 -15.55 17.20
CA PHE A 40 -16.47 -15.61 16.11
C PHE A 40 -16.86 -17.05 15.75
N LYS A 41 -15.91 -17.98 15.71
CA LYS A 41 -16.15 -19.41 15.45
C LYS A 41 -16.97 -20.07 16.58
N LEU A 42 -16.80 -19.63 17.83
CA LEU A 42 -17.65 -20.09 18.93
C LEU A 42 -19.10 -19.65 18.73
N LEU A 43 -19.34 -18.42 18.28
CA LEU A 43 -20.69 -17.95 17.92
C LEU A 43 -21.25 -18.76 16.75
N TYR A 44 -20.46 -19.00 15.71
CA TYR A 44 -20.84 -19.85 14.58
C TYR A 44 -21.27 -21.25 15.00
N ASN A 45 -20.47 -21.92 15.85
CA ASN A 45 -20.75 -23.27 16.32
C ASN A 45 -22.04 -23.34 17.17
N LYS A 46 -22.38 -22.24 17.85
CA LYS A 46 -23.61 -22.10 18.66
C LYS A 46 -24.79 -21.55 17.87
N ASN A 47 -24.58 -21.20 16.58
CA ASN A 47 -25.52 -20.52 15.70
C ASN A 47 -26.08 -19.20 16.31
N ILE A 48 -25.24 -18.45 17.01
CA ILE A 48 -25.55 -17.15 17.62
C ILE A 48 -25.06 -16.05 16.69
N ALA A 49 -25.95 -15.16 16.25
CA ALA A 49 -25.63 -14.07 15.32
C ALA A 49 -26.37 -12.76 15.66
N ASP A 50 -26.85 -12.60 16.89
CA ASP A 50 -27.48 -11.34 17.30
C ASP A 50 -26.45 -10.21 17.46
N THR A 51 -26.90 -8.98 17.26
CA THR A 51 -26.05 -7.78 17.28
C THR A 51 -25.25 -7.64 18.57
N SER A 52 -25.84 -7.97 19.70
CA SER A 52 -25.16 -7.86 21.00
C SER A 52 -23.98 -8.84 21.11
N ALA A 53 -24.19 -10.09 20.68
CA ALA A 53 -23.14 -11.09 20.69
C ALA A 53 -21.98 -10.70 19.72
N LEU A 54 -22.30 -10.14 18.57
CA LEU A 54 -21.31 -9.67 17.60
C LEU A 54 -20.55 -8.43 18.11
N ASP A 55 -21.23 -7.50 18.77
CA ASP A 55 -20.62 -6.28 19.32
C ASP A 55 -19.67 -6.57 20.49
N ASN A 56 -19.91 -7.66 21.22
CA ASN A 56 -19.03 -8.12 22.28
C ASN A 56 -17.78 -8.88 21.81
N LEU A 57 -17.63 -9.11 20.51
CA LEU A 57 -16.40 -9.71 19.98
C LEU A 57 -15.21 -8.76 20.18
N PRO A 58 -14.00 -9.30 20.42
CA PRO A 58 -12.80 -8.48 20.50
C PRO A 58 -12.53 -7.77 19.17
N THR A 59 -11.83 -6.65 19.21
CA THR A 59 -11.39 -5.93 18.00
C THR A 59 -10.50 -6.84 17.14
N ALA A 60 -10.79 -6.93 15.85
CA ALA A 60 -10.17 -7.90 14.95
C ALA A 60 -8.68 -7.66 14.66
N TYR A 61 -8.24 -6.40 14.68
CA TYR A 61 -6.85 -5.98 14.46
C TYR A 61 -6.54 -4.75 15.29
N ASP A 62 -5.26 -4.58 15.62
CA ASP A 62 -4.74 -3.37 16.25
C ASP A 62 -4.66 -2.18 15.29
N TYR A 63 -4.58 -2.45 13.98
CA TYR A 63 -4.38 -1.45 12.96
C TYR A 63 -5.26 -1.69 11.73
N ILE A 64 -6.13 -0.71 11.42
CA ILE A 64 -7.13 -0.83 10.33
C ILE A 64 -6.54 -1.18 8.96
N ARG A 65 -5.31 -0.79 8.64
CA ARG A 65 -4.66 -1.17 7.37
C ARG A 65 -4.44 -2.67 7.25
N LEU A 66 -4.28 -3.37 8.38
CA LEU A 66 -4.15 -4.83 8.40
C LEU A 66 -5.49 -5.55 8.30
N GLY A 67 -6.56 -4.93 8.75
CA GLY A 67 -7.88 -5.51 8.68
C GLY A 67 -8.85 -4.95 9.73
N HIS A 68 -10.02 -5.53 9.77
CA HIS A 68 -11.16 -5.17 10.63
C HIS A 68 -12.13 -6.35 10.69
N PRO A 69 -13.19 -6.33 11.53
CA PRO A 69 -14.11 -7.47 11.67
C PRO A 69 -14.63 -8.04 10.35
N LEU A 70 -15.11 -7.19 9.45
CA LEU A 70 -15.67 -7.65 8.17
C LEU A 70 -14.62 -8.26 7.24
N SER A 71 -13.36 -7.78 7.25
CA SER A 71 -12.28 -8.42 6.49
C SER A 71 -11.92 -9.79 7.04
N CYS A 72 -11.91 -9.95 8.36
CA CYS A 72 -11.71 -11.26 9.00
C CYS A 72 -12.81 -12.26 8.65
N ILE A 73 -14.07 -11.81 8.65
CA ILE A 73 -15.21 -12.66 8.30
C ILE A 73 -15.18 -13.04 6.81
N LEU A 74 -14.84 -12.09 5.93
CA LEU A 74 -14.68 -12.38 4.49
C LEU A 74 -13.56 -13.42 4.26
N GLU A 75 -12.40 -13.20 4.85
CA GLU A 75 -11.26 -14.11 4.74
C GLU A 75 -11.59 -15.50 5.34
N TRP A 76 -12.33 -15.55 6.44
CA TRP A 76 -12.81 -16.81 7.02
C TRP A 76 -13.84 -17.51 6.12
N ALA A 77 -14.80 -16.79 5.57
CA ALA A 77 -15.83 -17.36 4.70
C ALA A 77 -15.23 -17.98 3.44
N ILE A 78 -14.29 -17.27 2.80
CA ILE A 78 -13.57 -17.78 1.63
C ILE A 78 -12.71 -18.99 1.99
N ALA A 79 -11.99 -18.93 3.12
CA ALA A 79 -11.20 -20.06 3.61
C ALA A 79 -12.06 -21.31 3.83
N TYR A 80 -13.24 -21.13 4.42
CA TYR A 80 -14.18 -22.22 4.64
C TYR A 80 -14.66 -22.86 3.32
N LEU A 81 -14.97 -22.04 2.32
CA LEU A 81 -15.45 -22.52 1.01
C LEU A 81 -14.36 -23.27 0.22
N HIS A 82 -13.10 -22.91 0.39
CA HIS A 82 -11.98 -23.53 -0.30
C HIS A 82 -11.24 -24.58 0.51
N ASP A 83 -11.75 -24.97 1.67
CA ASP A 83 -11.10 -25.89 2.61
C ASP A 83 -9.63 -25.46 2.91
N LYS A 84 -9.46 -24.18 3.24
CA LYS A 84 -8.18 -23.55 3.57
C LYS A 84 -8.19 -23.02 5.00
N LYS A 85 -7.00 -22.75 5.52
CA LYS A 85 -6.85 -21.98 6.76
C LYS A 85 -7.08 -20.51 6.48
N THR A 86 -7.70 -19.78 7.42
CA THR A 86 -7.99 -18.35 7.26
C THR A 86 -6.72 -17.52 7.09
N GLU A 87 -5.59 -17.94 7.64
CA GLU A 87 -4.29 -17.28 7.45
C GLU A 87 -3.81 -17.25 5.99
N ASN A 88 -4.27 -18.21 5.17
CA ASN A 88 -3.95 -18.31 3.74
C ASN A 88 -4.75 -17.34 2.87
N ILE A 89 -5.74 -16.65 3.43
CA ILE A 89 -6.62 -15.74 2.71
C ILE A 89 -6.33 -14.31 3.16
N ILE A 90 -6.05 -13.43 2.21
CA ILE A 90 -5.66 -12.03 2.49
C ILE A 90 -6.42 -11.11 1.56
N SER A 91 -7.25 -10.24 2.10
CA SER A 91 -8.03 -9.26 1.36
C SER A 91 -7.29 -7.93 1.18
N PHE A 92 -7.47 -7.28 0.04
CA PHE A 92 -6.80 -6.03 -0.33
C PHE A 92 -7.77 -5.03 -0.92
N SER A 93 -7.57 -3.74 -0.66
CA SER A 93 -8.25 -2.67 -1.39
C SER A 93 -7.68 -2.49 -2.82
N SER A 94 -6.46 -2.95 -3.05
CA SER A 94 -5.79 -2.89 -4.35
C SER A 94 -6.04 -4.16 -5.17
N GLN A 95 -6.12 -4.00 -6.49
CA GLN A 95 -6.23 -5.12 -7.43
C GLN A 95 -4.86 -5.66 -7.87
N THR A 96 -3.81 -4.83 -7.83
CA THR A 96 -2.47 -5.16 -8.35
C THR A 96 -1.44 -5.48 -7.27
N ILE A 97 -1.50 -4.81 -6.13
CA ILE A 97 -0.51 -4.97 -5.04
C ILE A 97 -0.33 -6.42 -4.58
N PRO A 98 -1.37 -7.29 -4.48
CA PRO A 98 -1.12 -8.70 -4.13
C PRO A 98 -0.20 -9.42 -5.10
N VAL A 99 -0.32 -9.15 -6.40
CA VAL A 99 0.57 -9.69 -7.43
C VAL A 99 1.99 -9.14 -7.24
N LEU A 100 2.14 -7.81 -7.06
CA LEU A 100 3.44 -7.17 -6.85
C LEU A 100 4.14 -7.70 -5.59
N ALA A 101 3.40 -8.01 -4.53
CA ALA A 101 3.97 -8.58 -3.30
C ALA A 101 4.64 -9.94 -3.55
N ILE A 102 4.02 -10.79 -4.37
CA ILE A 102 4.55 -12.10 -4.74
C ILE A 102 5.75 -11.94 -5.67
N LEU A 103 5.64 -11.09 -6.69
CA LEU A 103 6.72 -10.79 -7.63
C LEU A 103 7.98 -10.30 -6.90
N ARG A 104 7.81 -9.38 -5.94
CA ARG A 104 8.93 -8.90 -5.10
C ARG A 104 9.61 -10.04 -4.36
N LYS A 105 8.83 -10.87 -3.67
CA LYS A 105 9.39 -11.99 -2.91
C LYS A 105 10.13 -12.96 -3.83
N ASN A 106 9.57 -13.29 -4.99
CA ASN A 106 10.18 -14.17 -5.97
C ASN A 106 11.49 -13.59 -6.53
N LEU A 107 11.52 -12.28 -6.84
CA LEU A 107 12.74 -11.59 -7.26
C LEU A 107 13.86 -11.75 -6.22
N LEU A 108 13.55 -11.48 -4.95
CA LEU A 108 14.52 -11.51 -3.86
C LEU A 108 15.06 -12.92 -3.54
N VAL A 109 14.32 -13.97 -3.91
CA VAL A 109 14.75 -15.37 -3.75
C VAL A 109 15.10 -16.04 -5.07
N HIS A 110 15.23 -15.26 -6.15
CA HIS A 110 15.58 -15.73 -7.50
C HIS A 110 14.67 -16.86 -8.02
N LYS A 111 13.37 -16.76 -7.73
CA LYS A 111 12.38 -17.74 -8.16
C LYS A 111 11.69 -17.29 -9.44
N ASN A 112 11.70 -18.12 -10.48
CA ASN A 112 10.95 -17.88 -11.72
C ASN A 112 9.45 -17.69 -11.42
N THR A 113 8.79 -16.84 -12.17
CA THR A 113 7.37 -16.55 -11.96
C THR A 113 6.63 -16.52 -13.28
N GLN A 114 5.51 -17.22 -13.34
CA GLN A 114 4.51 -16.98 -14.37
C GLN A 114 3.24 -16.38 -13.75
N ILE A 115 2.65 -15.42 -14.46
CA ILE A 115 1.32 -14.90 -14.19
C ILE A 115 0.39 -15.46 -15.25
N VAL A 116 -0.58 -16.24 -14.82
CA VAL A 116 -1.62 -16.79 -15.68
C VAL A 116 -2.91 -16.07 -15.38
N TYR A 117 -3.67 -15.67 -16.37
CA TYR A 117 -4.92 -14.94 -16.13
C TYR A 117 -6.05 -15.43 -17.03
N SER A 118 -7.29 -15.34 -16.53
CA SER A 118 -8.52 -15.54 -17.30
C SER A 118 -9.29 -14.22 -17.37
N GLY A 119 -9.96 -13.98 -18.51
CA GLY A 119 -10.59 -12.70 -18.78
C GLY A 119 -9.56 -11.57 -18.98
N ASN A 120 -9.78 -10.42 -18.36
CA ASN A 120 -8.91 -9.26 -18.48
C ASN A 120 -8.07 -9.06 -17.19
N LEU A 121 -6.85 -8.58 -17.36
CA LEU A 121 -6.07 -8.04 -16.25
C LEU A 121 -6.65 -6.68 -15.81
N PRO A 122 -6.41 -6.25 -14.57
CA PRO A 122 -6.78 -4.90 -14.13
C PRO A 122 -6.22 -3.84 -15.07
N VAL A 123 -7.00 -2.79 -15.34
CA VAL A 123 -6.59 -1.68 -16.23
C VAL A 123 -5.24 -1.08 -15.84
N MET A 124 -4.92 -1.05 -14.54
CA MET A 124 -3.67 -0.52 -14.02
C MET A 124 -2.53 -1.55 -13.98
N PHE A 125 -2.73 -2.75 -14.52
CA PHE A 125 -1.67 -3.76 -14.63
C PHE A 125 -0.93 -3.58 -15.95
N ASP A 126 0.14 -2.80 -15.91
CA ASP A 126 1.03 -2.62 -17.06
C ASP A 126 2.27 -3.50 -16.89
N ALA A 127 2.37 -4.54 -17.72
CA ALA A 127 3.45 -5.53 -17.62
C ALA A 127 4.84 -4.92 -17.92
N GLU A 128 4.91 -3.95 -18.84
CA GLU A 128 6.17 -3.32 -19.21
C GLU A 128 6.66 -2.38 -18.08
N VAL A 129 5.78 -1.56 -17.53
CA VAL A 129 6.10 -0.74 -16.35
C VAL A 129 6.54 -1.60 -15.18
N ILE A 130 5.83 -2.72 -14.91
CA ILE A 130 6.19 -3.63 -13.82
C ILE A 130 7.58 -4.25 -14.03
N LYS A 131 7.94 -4.61 -15.26
CA LYS A 131 9.28 -5.15 -15.56
C LYS A 131 10.37 -4.08 -15.50
N GLN A 132 10.14 -2.92 -16.08
CA GLN A 132 11.15 -1.86 -16.22
C GLN A 132 11.33 -1.07 -14.92
N THR A 133 10.24 -0.51 -14.38
CA THR A 133 10.29 0.38 -13.22
C THR A 133 10.43 -0.38 -11.91
N TYR A 134 9.69 -1.48 -11.75
CA TYR A 134 9.75 -2.29 -10.52
C TYR A 134 10.88 -3.33 -10.55
N GLY A 135 11.45 -3.63 -11.72
CA GLY A 135 12.53 -4.60 -11.87
C GLY A 135 12.06 -6.06 -11.79
N TYR A 136 10.76 -6.33 -11.77
CA TYR A 136 10.22 -7.68 -11.61
C TYR A 136 10.26 -8.45 -12.95
N GLN A 137 10.58 -9.75 -12.85
CA GLN A 137 10.63 -10.65 -14.00
C GLN A 137 9.54 -11.69 -13.91
N PHE A 138 8.78 -11.87 -14.98
CA PHE A 138 7.70 -12.86 -15.05
C PHE A 138 7.30 -13.14 -16.51
N GLU A 139 6.73 -14.33 -16.73
CA GLU A 139 6.00 -14.68 -17.94
C GLU A 139 4.52 -14.34 -17.77
N LEU A 140 3.87 -13.90 -18.83
CA LEU A 140 2.44 -13.57 -18.83
C LEU A 140 1.71 -14.48 -19.80
N LYS A 141 0.66 -15.19 -19.34
CA LYS A 141 -0.06 -16.17 -20.14
C LYS A 141 -1.56 -16.06 -19.91
N HIS A 142 -2.32 -15.98 -21.01
CA HIS A 142 -3.78 -16.08 -20.96
C HIS A 142 -4.24 -17.54 -21.03
N VAL A 143 -5.29 -17.87 -20.29
CA VAL A 143 -5.99 -19.17 -20.34
C VAL A 143 -7.50 -18.94 -20.25
N GLU A 144 -8.27 -19.87 -20.81
CA GLU A 144 -9.73 -19.82 -20.72
C GLU A 144 -10.23 -20.28 -19.34
N LYS A 145 -9.56 -21.28 -18.76
CA LYS A 145 -9.95 -21.90 -17.48
C LYS A 145 -8.75 -22.22 -16.62
N SER A 146 -8.94 -22.19 -15.31
CA SER A 146 -7.88 -22.58 -14.35
C SER A 146 -7.42 -24.03 -14.50
N SER A 147 -8.26 -24.93 -15.09
CA SER A 147 -7.89 -26.30 -15.42
C SER A 147 -6.78 -26.40 -16.48
N ASP A 148 -6.63 -25.40 -17.32
CA ASP A 148 -5.68 -25.37 -18.43
C ASP A 148 -4.26 -24.94 -17.99
N ILE A 149 -4.08 -24.63 -16.70
CA ILE A 149 -2.81 -24.24 -16.12
C ILE A 149 -1.94 -25.47 -15.94
N LEU A 150 -0.84 -25.49 -16.67
CA LEU A 150 0.15 -26.56 -16.62
C LEU A 150 1.12 -26.35 -15.46
N ASP A 151 1.82 -27.41 -15.10
CA ASP A 151 2.93 -27.33 -14.18
C ASP A 151 4.03 -26.38 -14.68
N PHE A 152 4.65 -25.63 -13.77
CA PHE A 152 5.67 -24.64 -14.08
C PHE A 152 6.81 -24.72 -13.07
N GLU A 153 8.05 -24.77 -13.55
CA GLU A 153 9.23 -24.75 -12.71
C GLU A 153 9.45 -23.33 -12.12
N GLY A 154 8.76 -23.04 -11.03
CA GLY A 154 8.81 -21.72 -10.40
C GLY A 154 7.62 -21.44 -9.50
N SER A 155 7.00 -20.31 -9.70
CA SER A 155 5.81 -19.85 -8.96
C SER A 155 4.72 -19.45 -9.95
N THR A 156 3.54 -20.01 -9.78
CA THR A 156 2.36 -19.69 -10.60
C THR A 156 1.40 -18.79 -9.84
N ILE A 157 1.17 -17.59 -10.36
CA ILE A 157 0.13 -16.66 -9.90
C ILE A 157 -1.01 -16.74 -10.89
N PHE A 158 -2.19 -17.16 -10.45
CA PHE A 158 -3.40 -17.11 -11.26
C PHE A 158 -4.23 -15.90 -10.89
N VAL A 159 -4.57 -15.07 -11.88
CA VAL A 159 -5.39 -13.86 -11.71
C VAL A 159 -6.72 -14.07 -12.43
N SER A 160 -7.83 -13.87 -11.73
CA SER A 160 -9.17 -13.99 -12.29
C SER A 160 -10.03 -12.80 -11.88
N GLN A 161 -10.93 -12.40 -12.78
CA GLN A 161 -11.98 -11.41 -12.52
C GLN A 161 -13.36 -12.08 -12.33
N ASP A 162 -13.40 -13.40 -12.12
CA ASP A 162 -14.64 -14.10 -11.81
C ASP A 162 -15.24 -13.55 -10.53
N GLU A 163 -16.35 -12.85 -10.67
CA GLU A 163 -17.08 -12.22 -9.56
C GLU A 163 -17.80 -13.25 -8.67
N THR A 164 -17.91 -14.48 -9.14
CA THR A 164 -18.46 -15.59 -8.37
C THR A 164 -17.34 -16.38 -7.72
N ILE A 165 -17.30 -16.36 -6.38
CA ILE A 165 -16.45 -17.29 -5.64
C ILE A 165 -17.01 -18.68 -5.86
N SER A 166 -16.43 -19.40 -6.82
CA SER A 166 -16.79 -20.79 -7.05
C SER A 166 -16.22 -21.65 -5.92
N VAL A 167 -17.02 -22.59 -5.42
CA VAL A 167 -16.61 -23.59 -4.40
C VAL A 167 -15.62 -24.62 -4.99
N ASN A 168 -14.96 -24.28 -6.08
CA ASN A 168 -14.07 -25.18 -6.79
C ASN A 168 -12.71 -25.29 -6.07
N THR A 169 -12.20 -26.51 -5.99
CA THR A 169 -10.85 -26.78 -5.50
C THR A 169 -9.85 -26.05 -6.39
N ILE A 170 -8.99 -25.22 -5.79
CA ILE A 170 -7.93 -24.52 -6.52
C ILE A 170 -6.97 -25.58 -7.08
N ASN A 171 -6.69 -25.48 -8.39
CA ASN A 171 -5.74 -26.37 -9.07
C ASN A 171 -4.38 -26.39 -8.33
N SER A 172 -3.80 -27.57 -8.16
CA SER A 172 -2.51 -27.78 -7.47
C SER A 172 -1.35 -27.05 -8.14
N ASN A 173 -1.45 -26.79 -9.45
CA ASN A 173 -0.46 -26.03 -10.22
C ASN A 173 -0.51 -24.51 -9.97
N ILE A 174 -1.45 -24.04 -9.16
CA ILE A 174 -1.57 -22.63 -8.76
C ILE A 174 -0.99 -22.46 -7.36
N ASP A 175 0.08 -21.68 -7.22
CA ASP A 175 0.66 -21.33 -5.92
C ASP A 175 -0.10 -20.18 -5.24
N PHE A 176 -0.53 -19.21 -6.02
CA PHE A 176 -1.24 -18.02 -5.57
C PHE A 176 -2.42 -17.73 -6.48
N PHE A 177 -3.60 -17.64 -5.90
CA PHE A 177 -4.80 -17.25 -6.62
C PHE A 177 -5.23 -15.85 -6.19
N VAL A 178 -5.27 -14.91 -7.13
CA VAL A 178 -5.73 -13.54 -6.93
C VAL A 178 -7.07 -13.38 -7.61
N ASN A 179 -8.13 -13.34 -6.82
CA ASN A 179 -9.46 -13.05 -7.33
C ASN A 179 -9.72 -11.55 -7.22
N ILE A 180 -10.01 -10.90 -8.36
CA ILE A 180 -10.24 -9.47 -8.46
C ILE A 180 -11.74 -9.21 -8.45
N TYR A 181 -12.16 -8.36 -7.55
CA TYR A 181 -13.50 -7.82 -7.45
C TYR A 181 -13.48 -6.42 -8.02
N GLU A 182 -14.06 -6.24 -9.19
CA GLU A 182 -14.12 -4.91 -9.80
C GLU A 182 -14.68 -3.89 -8.81
N GLN A 183 -13.98 -2.76 -8.64
CA GLN A 183 -14.32 -1.65 -7.75
C GLN A 183 -14.26 -1.95 -6.22
N LEU A 184 -14.11 -3.20 -5.79
CA LEU A 184 -14.01 -3.54 -4.36
C LEU A 184 -12.56 -3.75 -3.91
N GLY A 185 -11.72 -4.30 -4.78
CA GLY A 185 -10.36 -4.71 -4.46
C GLY A 185 -10.07 -6.13 -4.91
N SER A 186 -9.34 -6.90 -4.11
CA SER A 186 -8.99 -8.28 -4.43
C SER A 186 -8.86 -9.15 -3.20
N VAL A 187 -8.90 -10.46 -3.40
CA VAL A 187 -8.59 -11.46 -2.39
C VAL A 187 -7.53 -12.40 -2.92
N LEU A 188 -6.45 -12.54 -2.17
CA LEU A 188 -5.36 -13.46 -2.44
C LEU A 188 -5.55 -14.73 -1.63
N VAL A 189 -5.44 -15.88 -2.28
CA VAL A 189 -5.36 -17.20 -1.66
C VAL A 189 -3.94 -17.74 -1.84
N VAL A 190 -3.26 -18.01 -0.74
CA VAL A 190 -1.96 -18.69 -0.72
C VAL A 190 -2.21 -20.19 -0.71
N ASN A 191 -1.90 -20.87 -1.81
CA ASN A 191 -2.14 -22.30 -2.00
C ASN A 191 -0.86 -23.11 -1.73
N GLY A 192 -1.03 -24.31 -1.19
CA GLY A 192 0.09 -25.18 -0.86
C GLY A 192 0.81 -24.83 0.46
N VAL A 193 1.28 -25.87 1.14
CA VAL A 193 1.99 -25.74 2.43
C VAL A 193 3.36 -25.05 2.24
N GLN A 194 3.99 -25.30 1.10
CA GLN A 194 5.30 -24.74 0.72
C GLN A 194 5.29 -23.22 0.62
N ASN A 195 4.12 -22.60 0.36
CA ASN A 195 4.00 -21.17 0.16
C ASN A 195 3.63 -20.38 1.43
N LYS A 196 3.49 -21.03 2.59
CA LYS A 196 3.12 -20.37 3.85
C LYS A 196 4.07 -19.25 4.27
N HIS A 197 5.35 -19.36 3.95
CA HIS A 197 6.36 -18.37 4.28
C HIS A 197 6.15 -17.01 3.55
N TYR A 198 5.29 -16.97 2.51
CA TYR A 198 4.91 -15.72 1.85
C TYR A 198 3.90 -14.90 2.66
N ILE A 199 3.11 -15.52 3.54
CA ILE A 199 1.98 -14.86 4.22
C ILE A 199 2.42 -13.61 4.99
N SER A 200 3.49 -13.73 5.77
CA SER A 200 4.01 -12.59 6.56
C SER A 200 4.48 -11.43 5.69
N GLU A 201 5.17 -11.73 4.59
CA GLU A 201 5.62 -10.71 3.63
C GLU A 201 4.46 -10.04 2.91
N ILE A 202 3.46 -10.81 2.49
CA ILE A 202 2.26 -10.28 1.83
C ILE A 202 1.46 -9.38 2.79
N GLN A 203 1.32 -9.77 4.05
CA GLN A 203 0.69 -8.93 5.07
C GLN A 203 1.50 -7.66 5.36
N HIS A 204 2.83 -7.76 5.36
CA HIS A 204 3.70 -6.59 5.50
C HIS A 204 3.49 -5.60 4.34
N VAL A 205 3.43 -6.08 3.10
CA VAL A 205 3.10 -5.25 1.92
C VAL A 205 1.71 -4.61 2.08
N ARG A 206 0.70 -5.35 2.54
CA ARG A 206 -0.63 -4.81 2.82
C ARG A 206 -0.57 -3.64 3.80
N ARG A 207 0.22 -3.75 4.85
CA ARG A 207 0.40 -2.68 5.85
C ARG A 207 1.17 -1.47 5.32
N ARG A 208 2.11 -1.66 4.39
CA ARG A 208 3.07 -0.64 3.96
C ARG A 208 2.72 0.04 2.65
N GLU A 209 2.11 -0.66 1.71
CA GLU A 209 1.94 -0.18 0.34
C GLU A 209 0.46 0.00 -0.05
N THR A 210 -0.45 -0.59 0.73
CA THR A 210 -1.90 -0.49 0.53
C THR A 210 -2.61 -0.63 1.88
N ILE A 211 -3.87 -1.08 1.85
CA ILE A 211 -4.67 -1.44 3.03
C ILE A 211 -5.46 -2.73 2.76
N ALA A 212 -6.05 -3.33 3.79
CA ALA A 212 -7.08 -4.35 3.65
C ALA A 212 -8.28 -3.80 2.85
N MET A 213 -9.06 -4.67 2.24
CA MET A 213 -10.34 -4.27 1.63
C MET A 213 -11.19 -3.54 2.66
N THR A 214 -11.80 -2.41 2.27
CA THR A 214 -12.54 -1.54 3.20
C THR A 214 -13.75 -2.24 3.82
N PRO A 215 -14.26 -1.81 4.99
CA PRO A 215 -15.42 -2.43 5.63
C PRO A 215 -16.64 -2.53 4.71
N VAL A 216 -16.98 -1.46 4.01
CA VAL A 216 -18.13 -1.44 3.09
C VAL A 216 -17.91 -2.38 1.91
N ASN A 217 -16.69 -2.45 1.37
CA ASN A 217 -16.35 -3.34 0.26
C ASN A 217 -16.39 -4.81 0.70
N CYS A 218 -15.89 -5.12 1.90
CA CYS A 218 -16.00 -6.48 2.47
C CYS A 218 -17.46 -6.88 2.68
N TYR A 219 -18.28 -5.97 3.21
CA TYR A 219 -19.72 -6.21 3.37
C TYR A 219 -20.39 -6.52 2.03
N THR A 220 -20.10 -5.72 1.00
CA THR A 220 -20.60 -5.93 -0.37
C THR A 220 -20.13 -7.27 -0.94
N ALA A 221 -18.86 -7.62 -0.77
CA ALA A 221 -18.31 -8.91 -1.19
C ALA A 221 -19.01 -10.09 -0.48
N LEU A 222 -19.25 -9.98 0.81
CA LEU A 222 -19.97 -10.98 1.58
C LEU A 222 -21.44 -11.12 1.14
N GLN A 223 -22.12 -10.00 0.83
CA GLN A 223 -23.48 -10.06 0.27
C GLN A 223 -23.54 -10.75 -1.10
N ALA A 224 -22.57 -10.47 -1.97
CA ALA A 224 -22.50 -11.14 -3.28
C ALA A 224 -22.25 -12.64 -3.13
N LEU A 225 -21.39 -13.04 -2.19
CA LEU A 225 -21.14 -14.44 -1.86
C LEU A 225 -22.42 -15.19 -1.48
N LEU A 226 -23.34 -14.51 -0.76
CA LEU A 226 -24.65 -15.10 -0.36
C LEU A 226 -25.65 -15.18 -1.50
N LYS A 227 -25.67 -14.19 -2.37
CA LYS A 227 -26.70 -14.07 -3.42
C LYS A 227 -26.28 -14.73 -4.75
N ASN A 228 -25.03 -15.16 -4.86
CA ASN A 228 -24.42 -15.64 -6.09
C ASN A 228 -24.70 -14.68 -7.28
N SER A 229 -24.69 -13.38 -7.03
CA SER A 229 -25.05 -12.30 -7.94
C SER A 229 -23.94 -11.27 -8.02
N ARG A 230 -23.84 -10.59 -9.17
CA ARG A 230 -22.93 -9.46 -9.36
C ARG A 230 -23.23 -8.31 -8.38
N PHE A 231 -22.20 -7.58 -8.03
CA PHE A 231 -22.25 -6.51 -7.01
C PHE A 231 -23.08 -5.32 -7.47
N PRO A 232 -24.16 -4.96 -6.80
CA PRO A 232 -24.85 -3.70 -7.04
C PRO A 232 -24.09 -2.57 -6.32
N ILE A 233 -23.00 -2.04 -6.89
CA ILE A 233 -22.38 -0.84 -6.36
C ILE A 233 -23.10 0.36 -6.94
N SER A 234 -23.75 1.14 -6.08
CA SER A 234 -24.25 2.45 -6.46
C SER A 234 -23.07 3.44 -6.47
N LEU A 235 -22.58 3.76 -7.67
CA LEU A 235 -21.54 4.77 -7.88
C LEU A 235 -22.09 6.21 -7.87
N SER A 236 -23.35 6.41 -7.55
CA SER A 236 -24.08 7.66 -7.76
C SER A 236 -23.44 8.92 -7.16
N ASN A 237 -22.56 8.78 -6.18
CA ASN A 237 -21.90 9.92 -5.52
C ASN A 237 -20.37 9.87 -5.56
N LEU A 238 -19.75 8.89 -6.23
CA LEU A 238 -18.30 8.68 -6.19
C LEU A 238 -17.54 9.90 -6.72
N GLU A 239 -17.89 10.38 -7.89
CA GLU A 239 -17.22 11.53 -8.51
C GLU A 239 -17.45 12.84 -7.73
N ILE A 240 -18.66 13.01 -7.18
CA ILE A 240 -18.96 14.18 -6.33
C ILE A 240 -18.12 14.14 -5.05
N ASN A 241 -18.04 12.99 -4.40
CA ASN A 241 -17.25 12.82 -3.18
C ASN A 241 -15.76 12.98 -3.45
N LYS A 242 -15.26 12.38 -4.54
CA LYS A 242 -13.87 12.56 -4.99
C LYS A 242 -13.53 14.02 -5.21
N LYS A 243 -14.38 14.76 -5.94
CA LYS A 243 -14.19 16.17 -6.16
C LYS A 243 -14.13 16.95 -4.84
N LYS A 244 -15.06 16.72 -3.91
CA LYS A 244 -15.07 17.39 -2.59
C LYS A 244 -13.77 17.13 -1.81
N VAL A 245 -13.26 15.90 -1.84
CA VAL A 245 -11.99 15.54 -1.17
C VAL A 245 -10.84 16.31 -1.81
N LEU A 246 -10.73 16.33 -3.15
CA LEU A 246 -9.67 17.03 -3.86
C LEU A 246 -9.74 18.55 -3.63
N ASP A 247 -10.93 19.16 -3.68
CA ASP A 247 -11.13 20.58 -3.40
C ASP A 247 -10.73 20.93 -1.96
N THR A 248 -11.05 20.05 -0.99
CA THR A 248 -10.66 20.23 0.41
C THR A 248 -9.13 20.19 0.57
N ILE A 249 -8.45 19.23 -0.07
CA ILE A 249 -6.99 19.13 -0.03
C ILE A 249 -6.35 20.37 -0.64
N THR A 250 -6.81 20.81 -1.79
CA THR A 250 -6.35 22.05 -2.43
C THR A 250 -6.48 23.24 -1.49
N SER A 251 -7.62 23.38 -0.81
CA SER A 251 -7.85 24.46 0.17
C SER A 251 -6.91 24.39 1.37
N ILE A 252 -6.68 23.19 1.92
CA ILE A 252 -5.82 22.99 3.10
C ILE A 252 -4.34 23.24 2.76
N THR A 253 -3.89 22.78 1.59
CA THR A 253 -2.48 22.87 1.19
C THR A 253 -2.13 24.18 0.49
N GLY A 254 -3.13 24.91 0.02
CA GLY A 254 -2.94 26.13 -0.80
C GLY A 254 -2.19 25.88 -2.11
N SER A 255 -2.13 24.63 -2.55
CA SER A 255 -1.44 24.24 -3.78
C SER A 255 -2.34 24.50 -5.00
N HIS A 256 -1.76 25.02 -6.08
CA HIS A 256 -2.43 25.18 -7.36
C HIS A 256 -2.39 23.91 -8.23
N THR A 257 -1.61 22.91 -7.83
CA THR A 257 -1.54 21.62 -8.53
C THR A 257 -2.70 20.73 -8.11
N LYS A 258 -3.17 19.89 -9.04
CA LYS A 258 -4.22 18.92 -8.75
C LYS A 258 -3.71 17.90 -7.73
N PRO A 259 -4.33 17.77 -6.55
CA PRO A 259 -3.91 16.80 -5.56
C PRO A 259 -4.21 15.35 -6.03
N LEU A 260 -3.42 14.40 -5.54
CA LEU A 260 -3.66 12.97 -5.67
C LEU A 260 -4.05 12.41 -4.31
N VAL A 261 -4.85 11.35 -4.33
CA VAL A 261 -5.28 10.65 -3.11
C VAL A 261 -4.97 9.16 -3.21
N GLY A 262 -4.56 8.59 -2.09
CA GLY A 262 -4.30 7.15 -1.95
C GLY A 262 -4.90 6.58 -0.67
N SER A 263 -4.78 5.29 -0.51
CA SER A 263 -5.36 4.54 0.62
C SER A 263 -4.67 4.83 1.96
N SER A 264 -3.43 5.34 1.95
CA SER A 264 -2.67 5.71 3.15
C SER A 264 -1.51 6.64 2.80
N GLY A 265 -0.89 7.30 3.79
CA GLY A 265 0.32 8.10 3.57
C GLY A 265 1.45 7.27 2.97
N LEU A 266 1.65 6.03 3.41
CA LEU A 266 2.66 5.14 2.83
C LEU A 266 2.33 4.67 1.41
N SER A 267 1.05 4.53 1.03
CA SER A 267 0.69 4.22 -0.37
C SER A 267 0.97 5.39 -1.30
N ILE A 268 0.80 6.62 -0.83
CA ILE A 268 1.20 7.83 -1.57
C ILE A 268 2.72 7.92 -1.68
N GLN A 269 3.46 7.72 -0.58
CA GLN A 269 4.93 7.69 -0.61
C GLN A 269 5.45 6.65 -1.60
N TYR A 270 4.86 5.43 -1.60
CA TYR A 270 5.22 4.38 -2.55
C TYR A 270 4.99 4.81 -4.00
N ALA A 271 3.83 5.42 -4.29
CA ALA A 271 3.51 5.93 -5.61
C ALA A 271 4.47 7.05 -6.06
N ILE A 272 4.82 7.97 -5.14
CA ILE A 272 5.83 9.02 -5.39
C ILE A 272 7.19 8.40 -5.74
N MET A 273 7.66 7.43 -4.95
CA MET A 273 8.94 6.78 -5.19
C MET A 273 8.97 6.06 -6.53
N MET A 274 7.93 5.27 -6.85
CA MET A 274 7.88 4.54 -8.12
C MET A 274 7.77 5.47 -9.32
N GLY A 275 6.95 6.52 -9.24
CA GLY A 275 6.85 7.52 -10.30
C GLY A 275 8.16 8.32 -10.51
N LEU A 276 8.92 8.59 -9.44
CA LEU A 276 10.23 9.25 -9.55
C LEU A 276 11.30 8.31 -10.13
N ILE A 277 11.22 7.01 -9.86
CA ILE A 277 12.10 6.01 -10.49
C ILE A 277 11.81 5.96 -11.98
N GLU A 278 10.55 5.85 -12.39
CA GLU A 278 10.14 5.87 -13.80
C GLU A 278 10.61 7.16 -14.50
N TYR A 279 10.33 8.33 -13.89
CA TYR A 279 10.84 9.61 -14.40
C TYR A 279 12.35 9.63 -14.58
N ALA A 280 13.11 9.13 -13.60
CA ALA A 280 14.57 9.11 -13.69
C ALA A 280 15.08 8.17 -14.80
N GLN A 281 14.45 7.00 -14.94
CA GLN A 281 14.78 6.04 -16.01
C GLN A 281 14.50 6.59 -17.41
N GLU A 282 13.46 7.41 -17.57
CA GLU A 282 13.13 8.04 -18.85
C GLU A 282 13.98 9.26 -19.16
N SER A 283 14.13 10.17 -18.18
CA SER A 283 14.75 11.49 -18.37
C SER A 283 16.26 11.49 -18.12
N HIS A 284 16.78 10.54 -17.34
CA HIS A 284 18.17 10.43 -16.92
C HIS A 284 18.71 9.00 -17.12
N LYS A 285 18.58 8.48 -18.33
CA LYS A 285 18.94 7.10 -18.68
C LYS A 285 20.33 6.72 -18.18
N GLU A 286 20.45 5.49 -17.68
CA GLU A 286 21.70 4.88 -17.19
C GLU A 286 22.29 5.51 -15.92
N LYS A 287 21.70 6.60 -15.38
CA LYS A 287 22.17 7.20 -14.13
C LYS A 287 21.63 6.47 -12.91
N SER A 288 22.46 6.37 -11.87
CA SER A 288 22.03 5.82 -10.59
C SER A 288 21.06 6.77 -9.89
N ILE A 289 20.09 6.21 -9.16
CA ILE A 289 19.06 6.94 -8.44
C ILE A 289 19.36 6.86 -6.94
N LYS A 290 19.42 7.98 -6.26
CA LYS A 290 19.77 8.07 -4.86
C LYS A 290 18.58 8.62 -4.06
N PHE A 291 17.93 7.77 -3.24
CA PHE A 291 16.99 8.24 -2.23
C PHE A 291 17.73 8.56 -0.94
N ILE A 292 17.67 9.80 -0.52
CA ILE A 292 18.32 10.32 0.69
C ILE A 292 17.25 10.35 1.78
N VAL A 293 17.38 9.53 2.84
CA VAL A 293 16.33 9.27 3.82
C VAL A 293 16.91 9.31 5.24
N PRO A 294 16.32 10.03 6.20
CA PRO A 294 16.77 9.98 7.59
C PRO A 294 16.61 8.57 8.17
N PRO A 295 17.64 7.98 8.80
CA PRO A 295 17.54 6.64 9.37
C PRO A 295 16.57 6.56 10.55
N ASN A 296 16.36 7.68 11.24
CA ASN A 296 15.46 7.84 12.39
C ASN A 296 14.09 8.45 12.07
N CYS A 297 13.72 8.58 10.77
CA CYS A 297 12.38 9.01 10.36
C CYS A 297 11.31 7.98 10.74
N TYR A 298 10.06 8.25 10.40
CA TYR A 298 8.99 7.27 10.58
C TYR A 298 9.41 5.90 10.01
N GLY A 299 9.37 4.86 10.86
CA GLY A 299 9.91 3.54 10.49
C GLY A 299 9.29 2.94 9.21
N GLY A 300 8.04 3.33 8.87
CA GLY A 300 7.40 2.94 7.61
C GLY A 300 8.05 3.58 6.39
N THR A 301 8.50 4.81 6.48
CA THR A 301 9.20 5.56 5.42
C THR A 301 10.54 4.91 5.10
N ASN A 302 11.34 4.67 6.13
CA ASN A 302 12.67 4.06 5.98
C ASN A 302 12.57 2.62 5.44
N ASP A 303 11.70 1.79 6.04
CA ASP A 303 11.46 0.41 5.60
C ASP A 303 11.04 0.36 4.12
N GLN A 304 10.10 1.21 3.70
CA GLN A 304 9.61 1.23 2.32
C GLN A 304 10.71 1.64 1.33
N ALA A 305 11.50 2.67 1.64
CA ALA A 305 12.59 3.13 0.79
C ALA A 305 13.62 2.02 0.55
N ARG A 306 14.03 1.31 1.60
CA ARG A 306 14.98 0.19 1.47
C ARG A 306 14.39 -1.00 0.73
N ARG A 307 13.10 -1.29 0.91
CA ARG A 307 12.40 -2.37 0.18
C ARG A 307 12.30 -2.07 -1.31
N VAL A 308 12.09 -0.82 -1.70
CA VAL A 308 12.10 -0.39 -3.12
C VAL A 308 13.52 -0.52 -3.69
N ALA A 309 14.53 -0.01 -3.00
CA ALA A 309 15.91 -0.10 -3.45
C ALA A 309 16.39 -1.55 -3.59
N ALA A 310 15.99 -2.46 -2.71
CA ALA A 310 16.37 -3.87 -2.78
C ALA A 310 15.89 -4.57 -4.07
N CYS A 311 14.89 -4.03 -4.76
CA CYS A 311 14.32 -4.62 -5.97
C CYS A 311 14.88 -4.03 -7.27
N ASN A 312 15.52 -2.86 -7.21
CA ASN A 312 16.00 -2.16 -8.41
C ASN A 312 17.48 -1.80 -8.26
N LYS A 313 18.32 -2.40 -9.12
CA LYS A 313 19.77 -2.25 -9.07
C LYS A 313 20.27 -0.81 -9.32
N SER A 314 19.46 0.02 -9.99
CA SER A 314 19.79 1.43 -10.23
C SER A 314 19.46 2.33 -9.04
N VAL A 315 18.77 1.82 -8.01
CA VAL A 315 18.27 2.58 -6.86
C VAL A 315 19.08 2.25 -5.61
N GLU A 316 19.53 3.29 -4.91
CA GLU A 316 20.23 3.18 -3.64
C GLU A 316 19.62 4.12 -2.61
N VAL A 317 19.64 3.72 -1.34
CA VAL A 317 19.25 4.58 -0.21
C VAL A 317 20.51 5.07 0.49
N ILE A 318 20.60 6.40 0.65
CA ILE A 318 21.64 7.08 1.41
C ILE A 318 21.03 7.58 2.72
N ASP A 319 21.68 7.29 3.83
CA ASP A 319 21.26 7.80 5.14
C ASP A 319 21.49 9.32 5.23
N LEU A 320 20.47 10.07 5.66
CA LEU A 320 20.53 11.49 5.95
C LEU A 320 20.68 11.69 7.47
N PRO A 321 21.85 12.02 7.99
CA PRO A 321 22.01 12.32 9.40
C PRO A 321 21.25 13.60 9.78
N VAL A 322 20.37 13.50 10.80
CA VAL A 322 19.51 14.61 11.27
C VAL A 322 19.41 14.68 12.79
N ASP A 323 20.27 13.97 13.53
CA ASP A 323 20.29 13.94 14.99
C ASP A 323 21.69 14.12 15.55
N GLY A 324 21.76 14.31 16.86
CA GLY A 324 23.00 14.60 17.56
C GLY A 324 23.57 15.97 17.18
N GLU A 325 24.78 16.00 16.67
CA GLU A 325 25.44 17.21 16.18
C GLU A 325 25.18 17.49 14.70
N HIS A 326 24.35 16.68 14.03
CA HIS A 326 24.06 16.80 12.61
C HIS A 326 22.85 17.67 12.34
N ASP A 327 23.09 18.81 11.69
CA ASP A 327 22.03 19.66 11.14
C ASP A 327 21.54 19.11 9.79
N MET A 328 20.22 19.01 9.63
CA MET A 328 19.59 18.48 8.40
C MET A 328 20.06 19.22 7.15
N VAL A 329 20.14 20.56 7.20
CA VAL A 329 20.46 21.40 6.04
C VAL A 329 21.90 21.20 5.62
N GLN A 330 22.82 21.17 6.58
CA GLN A 330 24.25 20.91 6.32
C GLN A 330 24.46 19.50 5.78
N SER A 331 23.80 18.50 6.36
CA SER A 331 23.86 17.11 5.89
C SER A 331 23.37 16.99 4.45
N ILE A 332 22.26 17.64 4.08
CA ILE A 332 21.75 17.68 2.71
C ILE A 332 22.78 18.31 1.78
N ASP A 333 23.40 19.45 2.13
CA ASP A 333 24.37 20.12 1.26
C ASP A 333 25.59 19.24 0.95
N VAL A 334 26.12 18.57 1.99
CA VAL A 334 27.27 17.64 1.84
C VAL A 334 26.90 16.46 0.94
N ILE A 335 25.77 15.78 1.22
CA ILE A 335 25.35 14.60 0.45
C ILE A 335 25.05 14.98 -1.01
N LEU A 336 24.38 16.10 -1.26
CA LEU A 336 24.11 16.56 -2.63
C LEU A 336 25.38 16.93 -3.39
N ALA A 337 26.39 17.48 -2.70
CA ALA A 337 27.69 17.75 -3.33
C ALA A 337 28.40 16.45 -3.75
N GLU A 338 28.32 15.42 -2.91
CA GLU A 338 28.87 14.09 -3.23
C GLU A 338 28.14 13.43 -4.39
N ILE A 339 26.79 13.41 -4.37
CA ILE A 339 25.96 12.84 -5.44
C ILE A 339 26.21 13.54 -6.78
N ALA A 340 26.40 14.86 -6.76
CA ALA A 340 26.74 15.63 -7.96
C ALA A 340 28.03 15.12 -8.61
N THR A 341 29.04 14.78 -7.82
CA THR A 341 30.29 14.21 -8.36
C THR A 341 30.11 12.83 -8.99
N GLN A 342 29.05 12.11 -8.63
CA GLN A 342 28.71 10.79 -9.18
C GLN A 342 27.79 10.87 -10.41
N ASP A 343 27.34 12.07 -10.78
CA ASP A 343 26.35 12.32 -11.84
C ASP A 343 25.08 11.49 -11.66
N ALA A 344 24.59 11.35 -10.41
CA ALA A 344 23.43 10.58 -10.03
C ALA A 344 22.19 11.47 -9.84
N VAL A 345 21.00 10.85 -9.82
CA VAL A 345 19.69 11.51 -9.65
C VAL A 345 19.30 11.53 -8.17
N PRO A 346 19.27 12.69 -7.49
CA PRO A 346 18.97 12.79 -6.06
C PRO A 346 17.49 13.01 -5.78
N PHE A 347 16.91 12.20 -4.89
CA PHE A 347 15.58 12.36 -4.31
C PHE A 347 15.70 12.36 -2.78
N ILE A 348 15.22 13.42 -2.12
CA ILE A 348 15.32 13.57 -0.67
C ILE A 348 13.93 13.34 -0.06
N ILE A 349 13.79 12.42 0.88
CA ILE A 349 12.58 12.25 1.68
C ILE A 349 12.87 12.78 3.08
N ALA A 350 12.14 13.80 3.53
CA ALA A 350 12.29 14.35 4.86
C ALA A 350 10.96 14.74 5.48
N GLU A 351 10.88 14.61 6.79
CA GLU A 351 9.73 14.98 7.60
C GLU A 351 9.94 16.39 8.17
N ILE A 352 8.97 17.27 8.00
CA ILE A 352 8.98 18.60 8.64
C ILE A 352 7.60 18.84 9.30
N PRO A 353 7.54 18.96 10.63
CA PRO A 353 8.61 18.69 11.59
C PRO A 353 9.03 17.21 11.65
N THR A 354 10.24 16.94 12.15
CA THR A 354 10.79 15.58 12.25
C THR A 354 10.01 14.72 13.25
N ASN A 355 10.01 13.41 13.05
CA ASN A 355 9.44 12.42 13.96
C ASN A 355 10.57 11.56 14.57
N PRO A 356 10.65 11.37 15.90
CA PRO A 356 9.72 11.84 16.95
C PRO A 356 10.09 13.19 17.60
N ARG A 357 11.20 13.80 17.23
CA ARG A 357 11.78 14.97 17.97
C ARG A 357 11.05 16.28 17.74
N VAL A 358 10.22 16.38 16.68
CA VAL A 358 9.45 17.59 16.32
C VAL A 358 10.36 18.81 16.04
N GLU A 359 11.52 18.56 15.45
CA GLU A 359 12.46 19.61 15.04
C GLU A 359 12.10 20.16 13.66
N VAL A 360 12.32 21.45 13.46
CA VAL A 360 12.09 22.14 12.19
C VAL A 360 13.41 22.76 11.74
N PRO A 361 13.93 22.42 10.54
CA PRO A 361 15.13 23.04 10.02
C PRO A 361 14.92 24.51 9.68
N ASP A 362 16.01 25.29 9.55
CA ASP A 362 15.92 26.61 8.95
C ASP A 362 15.46 26.49 7.47
N LEU A 363 14.21 26.87 7.22
CA LEU A 363 13.57 26.72 5.91
C LEU A 363 14.19 27.60 4.82
N GLN A 364 14.79 28.76 5.19
CA GLN A 364 15.46 29.63 4.21
C GLN A 364 16.80 29.03 3.79
N GLN A 365 17.56 28.50 4.74
CA GLN A 365 18.80 27.79 4.45
C GLN A 365 18.52 26.49 3.67
N LEU A 366 17.48 25.74 4.05
CA LEU A 366 17.07 24.56 3.31
C LEU A 366 16.75 24.89 1.84
N LYS A 367 15.97 25.94 1.62
CA LYS A 367 15.68 26.43 0.26
C LYS A 367 16.96 26.77 -0.49
N ALA A 368 17.86 27.52 0.12
CA ALA A 368 19.12 27.92 -0.52
C ALA A 368 19.97 26.70 -0.92
N VAL A 369 20.03 25.66 -0.07
CA VAL A 369 20.77 24.42 -0.35
C VAL A 369 20.11 23.63 -1.47
N LEU A 370 18.79 23.55 -1.51
CA LEU A 370 18.06 22.83 -2.56
C LEU A 370 18.12 23.53 -3.94
N GLU A 371 18.19 24.86 -3.96
CA GLU A 371 18.33 25.66 -5.18
C GLU A 371 19.81 25.82 -5.64
N LYS A 372 20.77 25.47 -4.81
CA LYS A 372 22.21 25.59 -5.10
C LYS A 372 22.59 24.74 -6.30
N LYS A 373 23.14 25.38 -7.34
CA LYS A 373 23.65 24.66 -8.52
C LYS A 373 24.97 24.00 -8.22
N ARG A 374 25.09 22.74 -8.64
CA ARG A 374 26.25 21.89 -8.47
C ARG A 374 26.73 21.39 -9.82
N THR A 375 27.99 20.97 -9.90
CA THR A 375 28.59 20.43 -11.12
C THR A 375 29.09 19.02 -10.88
N THR A 376 29.10 18.21 -11.96
CA THR A 376 29.72 16.89 -11.98
C THR A 376 31.26 17.02 -11.98
N LYS A 377 31.96 15.90 -11.84
CA LYS A 377 33.44 15.88 -11.95
C LYS A 377 33.93 16.39 -13.31
N GLU A 378 33.15 16.21 -14.36
CA GLU A 378 33.43 16.64 -15.73
C GLU A 378 33.05 18.12 -15.96
N GLY A 379 32.56 18.84 -14.93
CA GLY A 379 32.19 20.24 -15.03
C GLY A 379 30.83 20.51 -15.67
N MET A 380 30.02 19.49 -15.90
CA MET A 380 28.65 19.62 -16.38
C MET A 380 27.70 19.99 -15.23
N ASN A 381 26.54 20.54 -15.56
CA ASN A 381 25.51 20.77 -14.54
C ASN A 381 25.02 19.43 -13.96
N ALA A 382 25.10 19.28 -12.66
CA ALA A 382 24.52 18.15 -11.96
C ALA A 382 22.97 18.23 -11.96
N ILE A 383 22.33 17.09 -11.74
CA ILE A 383 20.86 17.00 -11.70
C ILE A 383 20.33 17.64 -10.42
N ASP A 384 19.36 18.54 -10.55
CA ASP A 384 18.70 19.18 -9.42
C ASP A 384 17.89 18.16 -8.60
N ALA A 385 17.98 18.24 -7.29
CA ALA A 385 17.24 17.35 -6.38
C ALA A 385 15.73 17.58 -6.46
N VAL A 386 14.95 16.51 -6.23
CA VAL A 386 13.54 16.60 -5.86
C VAL A 386 13.40 16.40 -4.36
N PHE A 387 12.78 17.34 -3.68
CA PHE A 387 12.51 17.27 -2.27
C PHE A 387 11.11 16.69 -2.03
N ILE A 388 11.03 15.57 -1.32
CA ILE A 388 9.79 14.88 -0.97
C ILE A 388 9.51 15.19 0.50
N LEU A 389 8.55 16.08 0.73
CA LEU A 389 8.20 16.58 2.04
C LEU A 389 7.06 15.77 2.65
N ASP A 390 7.35 15.02 3.70
CA ASP A 390 6.31 14.49 4.59
C ASP A 390 5.87 15.57 5.58
N GLN A 391 4.68 16.11 5.39
CA GLN A 391 4.09 17.11 6.27
C GLN A 391 2.95 16.56 7.13
N THR A 392 2.96 15.26 7.42
CA THR A 392 1.90 14.60 8.21
C THR A 392 1.66 15.28 9.56
N PHE A 393 2.69 15.83 10.21
CA PHE A 393 2.56 16.53 11.48
C PHE A 393 2.14 18.00 11.37
N CYS A 394 2.17 18.58 10.18
CA CYS A 394 1.74 19.94 9.93
C CYS A 394 0.97 20.08 8.59
N PRO A 395 -0.11 19.30 8.41
CA PRO A 395 -0.79 19.17 7.11
C PRO A 395 -1.44 20.48 6.63
N ASN A 396 -1.62 21.45 7.50
CA ASN A 396 -2.22 22.76 7.23
C ASN A 396 -1.18 23.87 6.99
N VAL A 397 0.12 23.54 6.95
CA VAL A 397 1.15 24.52 6.61
C VAL A 397 1.28 24.62 5.08
N LEU A 398 1.22 25.84 4.57
CA LEU A 398 1.23 26.10 3.13
C LEU A 398 2.65 26.19 2.57
N PHE A 399 3.47 25.14 2.70
CA PHE A 399 4.86 25.16 2.22
C PHE A 399 5.01 25.46 0.73
N LEU A 400 4.07 24.96 -0.09
CA LEU A 400 4.09 25.06 -1.55
C LEU A 400 3.13 26.12 -2.11
N GLY A 401 2.40 26.81 -1.23
CA GLY A 401 1.50 27.90 -1.65
C GLY A 401 2.27 29.04 -2.35
N GLU A 402 1.58 29.85 -3.13
CA GLU A 402 2.19 30.98 -3.83
C GLU A 402 2.94 31.91 -2.89
N GLY A 403 4.18 32.24 -3.21
CA GLY A 403 5.07 33.08 -2.40
C GLY A 403 5.57 32.43 -1.09
N LYS A 404 5.28 31.17 -0.84
CA LYS A 404 5.77 30.44 0.32
C LYS A 404 7.21 29.92 0.09
N VAL A 405 7.87 29.54 1.20
CA VAL A 405 9.32 29.29 1.21
C VAL A 405 9.77 28.22 0.24
N LEU A 406 9.02 27.14 0.04
CA LEU A 406 9.38 26.03 -0.85
C LEU A 406 8.67 26.10 -2.22
N SER A 407 7.91 27.17 -2.52
CA SER A 407 7.14 27.27 -3.76
C SER A 407 7.99 27.32 -5.04
N THR A 408 9.27 27.66 -4.95
CA THR A 408 10.22 27.72 -6.07
C THR A 408 11.12 26.50 -6.18
N VAL A 409 11.10 25.62 -5.16
CA VAL A 409 11.90 24.39 -5.10
C VAL A 409 11.14 23.24 -5.77
N ARG A 410 11.84 22.34 -6.43
CA ARG A 410 11.25 21.11 -6.97
C ARG A 410 10.82 20.20 -5.80
N THR A 411 9.59 20.40 -5.33
CA THR A 411 9.07 19.74 -4.14
C THR A 411 7.77 18.98 -4.44
N ILE A 412 7.68 17.77 -3.90
CA ILE A 412 6.44 17.00 -3.80
C ILE A 412 6.11 16.92 -2.31
N SER A 413 4.95 17.42 -1.93
CA SER A 413 4.48 17.33 -0.54
C SER A 413 3.43 16.23 -0.43
N TYR A 414 3.49 15.46 0.66
CA TYR A 414 2.46 14.47 0.99
C TYR A 414 2.15 14.45 2.48
N ALA A 415 0.99 13.92 2.82
CA ALA A 415 0.58 13.74 4.21
C ALA A 415 -0.26 12.47 4.39
N SER A 416 -0.15 11.85 5.58
CA SER A 416 -1.08 10.81 6.00
C SER A 416 -2.39 11.43 6.45
N GLY A 417 -3.46 11.28 5.66
CA GLY A 417 -4.81 11.68 6.05
C GLY A 417 -5.35 10.93 7.26
N SER A 418 -4.74 9.80 7.62
CA SER A 418 -5.11 8.98 8.78
C SER A 418 -4.67 9.56 10.13
N LYS A 419 -3.91 10.64 10.15
CA LYS A 419 -3.38 11.28 11.36
C LYS A 419 -4.15 12.58 11.65
N PHE A 420 -3.46 13.71 11.75
CA PHE A 420 -4.07 14.99 12.09
C PHE A 420 -5.24 15.42 11.18
N PRO A 421 -5.22 15.21 9.85
CA PRO A 421 -6.34 15.64 9.02
C PRO A 421 -7.69 15.02 9.38
N SER A 422 -7.71 13.74 9.82
CA SER A 422 -8.96 13.05 10.16
C SER A 422 -9.11 12.72 11.65
N GLY A 423 -8.06 12.96 12.46
CA GLY A 423 -8.04 12.51 13.86
C GLY A 423 -8.18 10.99 14.00
N GLY A 424 -7.65 10.21 13.06
CA GLY A 424 -7.73 8.74 13.06
C GLY A 424 -9.05 8.17 12.53
N ARG A 425 -9.93 9.01 11.96
CA ARG A 425 -11.28 8.59 11.52
C ARG A 425 -11.33 8.01 10.10
N CYS A 426 -10.25 8.09 9.35
CA CYS A 426 -10.15 7.47 8.03
C CYS A 426 -8.75 6.95 7.76
N THR A 427 -8.62 6.10 6.75
CA THR A 427 -7.34 5.67 6.21
C THR A 427 -7.19 6.30 4.84
N ALA A 428 -6.26 7.25 4.73
CA ALA A 428 -6.01 8.01 3.50
C ALA A 428 -4.59 8.57 3.48
N GLY A 429 -4.15 8.97 2.27
CA GLY A 429 -2.96 9.78 2.03
C GLY A 429 -3.20 10.73 0.86
N TYR A 430 -2.53 11.82 0.80
CA TYR A 430 -2.63 12.77 -0.31
C TYR A 430 -1.31 13.51 -0.53
#